data_d8f5b5b6af40e8690b5f2a8b58d0c995
#
_entry.id   d8f5b5b6af40e8690b5f2a8b58d0c995
#
_cell.length_a   1.000
_cell.length_b   1.000
_cell.length_c   1.000
_cell.angle_alpha   90.00
_cell.angle_beta   90.00
_cell.angle_gamma   90.00
#
_symmetry.space_group_name_H-M   'P 1'
#
loop_
_entity.id
_entity.type
_entity.pdbx_description
1 polymer ?
#
loop_
_entity_poly.entity_id
_entity_poly.type
_entity_poly.pdbx_seq_one_letter_code
_entity_poly.pdbx_strand_id
1 'polypeptide(L)'
;CGGLTSSSSRRMASMADPAASDDGDAEDDDECEGVAYMFDAAAATERRSLALDHGAVYYYCLADDDAAATHQISGHSAWPASLTLARRVAERWTPVNSVLELGCGCGIVGLTCASLGCPRVAFSDRDGGALDLARRGVAANGFEGCTFDRRAWGDVYNGERFALVVGSDLIYDPGVVAPLITTAAASLAPGGRFVLAQSFALGDASSKALDEACGAHKLALEVVEEAGEARVWEMTAR
;
A
#
# COMPACT_ATOMS: atom_id res chain seq x y z
N CYS A 1 47.44 -17.73 -49.31
CA CYS A 1 47.05 -18.86 -50.15
C CYS A 1 45.62 -19.19 -49.80
N GLY A 2 44.72 -18.85 -50.52
CA GLY A 2 44.22 -19.33 -51.81
C GLY A 2 42.95 -20.12 -51.48
N GLY A 3 41.86 -19.91 -51.98
CA GLY A 3 41.19 -19.44 -53.14
C GLY A 3 39.75 -20.05 -53.08
N LEU A 4 38.69 -19.26 -53.31
CA LEU A 4 37.83 -19.26 -54.50
C LEU A 4 37.32 -20.67 -54.94
N THR A 5 36.02 -20.91 -55.12
CA THR A 5 35.06 -20.47 -56.14
C THR A 5 33.73 -21.20 -55.91
N SER A 6 32.59 -20.54 -55.94
CA SER A 6 31.66 -20.33 -57.05
C SER A 6 30.85 -21.55 -57.50
N SER A 7 29.61 -21.42 -57.53
CA SER A 7 28.61 -21.17 -58.55
C SER A 7 27.47 -22.20 -58.49
N SER A 8 26.29 -21.78 -58.38
CA SER A 8 25.31 -21.46 -59.42
C SER A 8 24.34 -22.59 -59.81
N SER A 9 23.10 -22.30 -59.66
CA SER A 9 22.07 -22.30 -60.70
C SER A 9 20.90 -23.29 -60.62
N ARG A 10 19.72 -22.69 -60.46
CA ARG A 10 18.49 -22.93 -61.31
C ARG A 10 17.83 -24.32 -61.23
N ARG A 11 16.59 -24.50 -61.14
CA ARG A 11 15.38 -23.86 -61.66
C ARG A 11 14.13 -24.60 -61.17
N MET A 12 13.10 -23.82 -61.00
CA MET A 12 11.71 -23.93 -61.49
C MET A 12 10.83 -25.10 -61.08
N ALA A 13 9.79 -24.68 -60.40
CA ALA A 13 8.37 -24.66 -60.81
C ALA A 13 7.57 -25.94 -60.66
N SER A 14 6.48 -25.86 -59.91
CA SER A 14 5.13 -25.93 -60.44
C SER A 14 4.11 -26.37 -59.40
N MET A 15 3.20 -25.51 -59.10
CA MET A 15 1.72 -25.69 -58.97
C MET A 15 1.16 -26.92 -58.24
N ALA A 16 0.45 -26.67 -57.17
CA ALA A 16 -1.01 -26.79 -57.04
C ALA A 16 -1.45 -26.79 -55.60
N ASP A 17 -2.25 -25.82 -55.21
CA ASP A 17 -3.26 -25.90 -54.19
C ASP A 17 -4.36 -26.88 -54.65
N PRO A 18 -5.28 -27.39 -53.80
CA PRO A 18 -5.89 -26.76 -52.62
C PRO A 18 -6.24 -27.74 -51.48
N ALA A 19 -6.64 -27.21 -50.39
CA ALA A 19 -7.81 -27.54 -49.56
C ALA A 19 -7.54 -27.41 -48.09
N ALA A 20 -8.17 -26.38 -47.58
CA ALA A 20 -8.71 -26.14 -46.27
C ALA A 20 -8.83 -27.32 -45.29
N SER A 21 -8.30 -27.14 -44.11
CA SER A 21 -8.98 -27.47 -42.86
C SER A 21 -8.56 -26.44 -41.80
N ASP A 22 -9.55 -25.66 -41.56
CA ASP A 22 -9.76 -24.74 -40.48
C ASP A 22 -9.87 -25.57 -39.21
N ASP A 23 -8.83 -25.57 -38.39
CA ASP A 23 -8.91 -25.92 -36.96
C ASP A 23 -8.29 -24.76 -36.20
N GLY A 24 -9.18 -23.82 -35.88
CA GLY A 24 -8.89 -22.70 -35.00
C GLY A 24 -8.57 -23.19 -33.60
N ASP A 25 -7.30 -23.20 -33.26
CA ASP A 25 -6.88 -23.12 -31.87
C ASP A 25 -7.27 -21.73 -31.37
N ALA A 26 -8.42 -21.70 -30.70
CA ALA A 26 -8.80 -20.59 -29.86
C ALA A 26 -7.73 -20.51 -28.75
N GLU A 27 -6.80 -19.59 -28.93
CA GLU A 27 -6.05 -19.06 -27.78
C GLU A 27 -7.11 -18.41 -26.89
N ASP A 28 -7.45 -19.10 -25.80
CA ASP A 28 -8.10 -18.51 -24.64
C ASP A 28 -7.18 -17.41 -24.12
N ASP A 29 -7.27 -16.23 -24.70
CA ASP A 29 -6.91 -14.99 -24.06
C ASP A 29 -7.81 -14.86 -22.82
N ASP A 30 -7.37 -15.44 -21.72
CA ASP A 30 -7.82 -15.13 -20.38
C ASP A 30 -7.47 -13.65 -20.13
N GLU A 31 -8.23 -12.78 -20.82
CA GLU A 31 -8.35 -11.38 -20.42
C GLU A 31 -8.86 -11.42 -18.97
N CYS A 32 -7.93 -11.41 -18.02
CA CYS A 32 -8.19 -10.86 -16.71
C CYS A 32 -8.79 -9.48 -16.97
N GLU A 33 -10.10 -9.43 -17.14
CA GLU A 33 -10.85 -8.21 -16.94
C GLU A 33 -10.51 -7.72 -15.53
N GLY A 34 -9.43 -6.94 -15.49
CA GLY A 34 -9.14 -6.07 -14.38
C GLY A 34 -10.42 -5.28 -14.20
N VAL A 35 -11.19 -5.64 -13.17
CA VAL A 35 -12.30 -4.83 -12.71
C VAL A 35 -11.67 -3.47 -12.48
N ALA A 36 -11.72 -2.62 -13.50
CA ALA A 36 -11.47 -1.21 -13.37
C ALA A 36 -12.52 -0.78 -12.35
N TYR A 37 -12.10 -0.65 -11.09
CA TYR A 37 -12.88 0.04 -10.09
C TYR A 37 -13.05 1.43 -10.64
N MET A 38 -14.13 1.59 -11.41
CA MET A 38 -14.59 2.89 -11.83
C MET A 38 -14.81 3.64 -10.54
N PHE A 39 -13.94 4.60 -10.28
CA PHE A 39 -14.26 5.70 -9.39
C PHE A 39 -15.66 6.14 -9.80
N ASP A 40 -16.62 5.98 -8.92
CA ASP A 40 -17.83 6.75 -9.06
C ASP A 40 -17.39 8.20 -8.86
N ALA A 41 -17.20 8.89 -10.00
CA ALA A 41 -16.80 10.30 -10.03
C ALA A 41 -17.83 11.22 -9.32
N ALA A 42 -18.91 10.61 -8.82
CA ALA A 42 -19.99 11.25 -8.08
C ALA A 42 -19.84 11.16 -6.56
N ALA A 43 -18.97 10.29 -6.00
CA ALA A 43 -18.80 10.25 -4.56
C ALA A 43 -18.14 11.55 -4.06
N ALA A 44 -18.89 12.32 -3.29
CA ALA A 44 -18.39 13.60 -2.77
C ALA A 44 -17.26 13.35 -1.78
N THR A 45 -16.09 13.93 -2.04
CA THR A 45 -14.98 13.95 -1.09
C THR A 45 -14.93 15.29 -0.39
N GLU A 46 -14.66 15.28 0.89
CA GLU A 46 -14.53 16.50 1.69
C GLU A 46 -13.14 16.65 2.28
N ARG A 47 -12.76 17.90 2.53
CA ARG A 47 -11.55 18.22 3.27
C ARG A 47 -11.89 18.32 4.76
N ARG A 48 -11.19 17.53 5.55
CA ARG A 48 -11.23 17.57 7.02
C ARG A 48 -9.89 18.01 7.59
N SER A 49 -9.84 18.23 8.90
CA SER A 49 -8.62 18.55 9.60
C SER A 49 -8.50 17.76 10.89
N LEU A 50 -7.28 17.34 11.21
CA LEU A 50 -6.90 16.81 12.51
C LEU A 50 -6.15 17.90 13.27
N ALA A 51 -6.70 18.34 14.40
CA ALA A 51 -6.03 19.27 15.30
C ALA A 51 -4.97 18.51 16.11
N LEU A 52 -3.76 19.03 16.13
CA LEU A 52 -2.60 18.56 16.89
C LEU A 52 -1.98 19.76 17.63
N ASP A 53 -1.16 19.52 18.65
CA ASP A 53 -0.56 20.60 19.46
C ASP A 53 0.29 21.58 18.66
N HIS A 54 0.91 21.11 17.56
CA HIS A 54 1.76 21.94 16.70
C HIS A 54 1.00 22.54 15.49
N GLY A 55 -0.32 22.35 15.38
CA GLY A 55 -1.14 22.88 14.29
C GLY A 55 -2.16 21.88 13.76
N ALA A 56 -2.83 22.23 12.67
CA ALA A 56 -3.81 21.36 12.02
C ALA A 56 -3.22 20.70 10.78
N VAL A 57 -3.52 19.41 10.60
CA VAL A 57 -3.20 18.66 9.40
C VAL A 57 -4.47 18.46 8.58
N TYR A 58 -4.49 18.91 7.34
CA TYR A 58 -5.62 18.75 6.43
C TYR A 58 -5.51 17.43 5.66
N TYR A 59 -6.63 16.72 5.54
CA TYR A 59 -6.75 15.49 4.76
C TYR A 59 -8.07 15.46 3.99
N TYR A 60 -8.18 14.57 3.03
CA TYR A 60 -9.39 14.35 2.24
C TYR A 60 -9.92 12.94 2.48
N CYS A 61 -11.23 12.80 2.60
CA CYS A 61 -11.93 11.53 2.73
C CYS A 61 -13.28 11.60 2.02
N LEU A 62 -13.97 10.46 1.89
CA LEU A 62 -15.38 10.46 1.51
C LEU A 62 -16.21 11.23 2.55
N ALA A 63 -17.24 11.94 2.09
CA ALA A 63 -18.24 12.51 2.96
C ALA A 63 -19.02 11.41 3.70
N ASP A 64 -19.45 11.67 4.94
CA ASP A 64 -20.07 10.63 5.80
C ASP A 64 -21.33 10.01 5.18
N ASP A 65 -22.10 10.78 4.42
CA ASP A 65 -23.32 10.31 3.77
C ASP A 65 -23.04 9.24 2.68
N ASP A 66 -21.85 9.27 2.07
CA ASP A 66 -21.44 8.34 1.03
C ASP A 66 -20.69 7.12 1.60
N ALA A 67 -20.09 7.24 2.78
CA ALA A 67 -19.34 6.16 3.42
C ALA A 67 -20.23 4.94 3.79
N ALA A 68 -21.51 5.18 4.08
CA ALA A 68 -22.47 4.12 4.39
C ALA A 68 -22.93 3.33 3.16
N ALA A 69 -22.83 3.91 1.97
CA ALA A 69 -23.30 3.29 0.72
C ALA A 69 -22.22 2.41 0.04
N THR A 70 -20.95 2.54 0.42
CA THR A 70 -19.83 1.92 -0.29
C THR A 70 -18.92 1.10 0.62
N HIS A 71 -19.42 -0.02 1.15
CA HIS A 71 -18.57 -1.03 1.82
C HIS A 71 -17.40 -1.55 0.98
N GLN A 72 -17.30 -1.15 -0.29
CA GLN A 72 -16.29 -1.63 -1.23
C GLN A 72 -15.03 -0.75 -1.32
N ILE A 73 -15.05 0.48 -0.79
CA ILE A 73 -13.92 1.41 -0.93
C ILE A 73 -13.45 1.89 0.46
N SER A 74 -13.01 0.94 1.28
CA SER A 74 -12.62 1.19 2.67
C SER A 74 -11.44 2.19 2.81
N GLY A 75 -10.53 2.26 1.84
CA GLY A 75 -9.39 3.18 1.86
C GLY A 75 -9.74 4.66 1.73
N HIS A 76 -10.96 5.01 1.33
CA HIS A 76 -11.39 6.41 1.15
C HIS A 76 -12.00 7.03 2.40
N SER A 77 -12.19 6.27 3.46
CA SER A 77 -12.73 6.75 4.75
C SER A 77 -11.60 6.95 5.77
N ALA A 78 -11.81 7.92 6.67
CA ALA A 78 -10.91 8.13 7.80
C ALA A 78 -11.24 7.11 8.91
N TRP A 79 -10.52 6.02 8.97
CA TRP A 79 -10.71 4.99 10.00
C TRP A 79 -10.25 5.47 11.37
N PRO A 80 -10.93 5.05 12.47
CA PRO A 80 -10.61 5.54 13.81
C PRO A 80 -9.16 5.32 14.24
N ALA A 81 -8.54 4.17 13.88
CA ALA A 81 -7.16 3.90 14.22
C ALA A 81 -6.19 4.89 13.56
N SER A 82 -6.50 5.43 12.37
CA SER A 82 -5.62 6.42 11.72
C SER A 82 -5.55 7.72 12.50
N LEU A 83 -6.67 8.19 13.04
CA LEU A 83 -6.73 9.39 13.89
C LEU A 83 -6.03 9.18 15.23
N THR A 84 -6.21 8.00 15.83
CA THR A 84 -5.56 7.62 17.10
C THR A 84 -4.05 7.52 16.91
N LEU A 85 -3.60 6.81 15.86
CA LEU A 85 -2.18 6.65 15.57
C LEU A 85 -1.51 7.99 15.23
N ALA A 86 -2.18 8.85 14.47
CA ALA A 86 -1.68 10.18 14.15
C ALA A 86 -1.44 11.03 15.39
N ARG A 87 -2.41 11.07 16.34
CA ARG A 87 -2.24 11.78 17.62
C ARG A 87 -1.10 11.19 18.43
N ARG A 88 -1.06 9.86 18.57
CA ARG A 88 0.03 9.17 19.28
C ARG A 88 1.40 9.48 18.67
N VAL A 89 1.52 9.46 17.33
CA VAL A 89 2.76 9.83 16.64
C VAL A 89 3.14 11.27 16.97
N ALA A 90 2.19 12.20 16.94
CA ALA A 90 2.47 13.59 17.28
C ALA A 90 2.93 13.79 18.72
N GLU A 91 2.28 13.14 19.69
CA GLU A 91 2.59 13.20 21.12
C GLU A 91 3.95 12.59 21.46
N ARG A 92 4.35 11.53 20.74
CA ARG A 92 5.57 10.74 21.02
C ARG A 92 6.62 10.87 19.93
N TRP A 93 6.55 11.94 19.13
CA TRP A 93 7.42 12.11 18.00
C TRP A 93 8.89 12.12 18.39
N THR A 94 9.62 11.21 17.79
CA THR A 94 11.08 11.25 17.77
C THR A 94 11.49 11.46 16.31
N PRO A 95 12.25 12.51 16.00
CA PRO A 95 12.63 12.81 14.63
C PRO A 95 13.27 11.61 13.93
N VAL A 96 12.72 11.27 12.78
CA VAL A 96 13.23 10.24 11.87
C VAL A 96 13.41 10.85 10.47
N ASN A 97 14.31 10.27 9.68
CA ASN A 97 14.61 10.77 8.34
C ASN A 97 13.70 10.19 7.25
N SER A 98 12.90 9.18 7.57
CA SER A 98 12.04 8.55 6.59
C SER A 98 10.90 7.78 7.25
N VAL A 99 9.70 7.90 6.65
CA VAL A 99 8.48 7.20 7.05
C VAL A 99 7.83 6.55 5.84
N LEU A 100 7.30 5.35 6.00
CA LEU A 100 6.41 4.69 5.06
C LEU A 100 5.08 4.45 5.74
N GLU A 101 3.98 4.90 5.14
CA GLU A 101 2.63 4.52 5.53
C GLU A 101 2.13 3.41 4.60
N LEU A 102 1.86 2.23 5.16
CA LEU A 102 1.28 1.09 4.46
C LEU A 102 -0.25 1.14 4.54
N GLY A 103 -0.94 0.87 3.41
CA GLY A 103 -2.39 0.97 3.34
C GLY A 103 -2.85 2.36 3.76
N CYS A 104 -2.26 3.38 3.14
CA CYS A 104 -2.36 4.75 3.63
C CYS A 104 -3.78 5.32 3.61
N GLY A 105 -4.67 4.82 2.75
CA GLY A 105 -6.01 5.38 2.62
C GLY A 105 -5.97 6.90 2.42
N CYS A 106 -6.57 7.64 3.35
CA CYS A 106 -6.56 9.11 3.37
C CYS A 106 -5.18 9.72 3.72
N GLY A 107 -4.18 8.92 4.10
CA GLY A 107 -2.81 9.37 4.37
C GLY A 107 -2.63 10.10 5.70
N ILE A 108 -3.54 9.97 6.66
CA ILE A 108 -3.59 10.81 7.86
C ILE A 108 -2.31 10.69 8.70
N VAL A 109 -1.78 9.48 8.87
CA VAL A 109 -0.59 9.26 9.71
C VAL A 109 0.67 9.78 9.02
N GLY A 110 0.84 9.50 7.72
CA GLY A 110 1.96 10.03 6.94
C GLY A 110 1.94 11.55 6.83
N LEU A 111 0.76 12.16 6.61
CA LEU A 111 0.59 13.61 6.64
C LEU A 111 0.99 14.20 7.99
N THR A 112 0.65 13.53 9.08
CA THR A 112 1.09 13.92 10.43
C THR A 112 2.61 13.84 10.56
N CYS A 113 3.25 12.77 10.09
CA CYS A 113 4.70 12.66 10.10
C CYS A 113 5.37 13.78 9.27
N ALA A 114 4.79 14.13 8.12
CA ALA A 114 5.28 15.25 7.30
C ALA A 114 5.17 16.59 8.05
N SER A 115 4.04 16.84 8.74
CA SER A 115 3.83 18.07 9.54
C SER A 115 4.81 18.18 10.72
N LEU A 116 5.34 17.07 11.21
CA LEU A 116 6.37 16.99 12.26
C LEU A 116 7.81 17.14 11.72
N GLY A 117 7.93 17.45 10.42
CA GLY A 117 9.21 17.72 9.79
C GLY A 117 9.96 16.48 9.30
N CYS A 118 9.29 15.33 9.09
CA CYS A 118 9.94 14.21 8.44
C CYS A 118 10.29 14.56 6.99
N PRO A 119 11.55 14.50 6.58
CA PRO A 119 11.96 14.98 5.26
C PRO A 119 11.57 14.04 4.10
N ARG A 120 11.24 12.77 4.41
CA ARG A 120 10.83 11.79 3.41
C ARG A 120 9.67 10.94 3.92
N VAL A 121 8.50 11.11 3.32
CA VAL A 121 7.29 10.33 3.63
C VAL A 121 6.80 9.62 2.38
N ALA A 122 6.71 8.30 2.42
CA ALA A 122 6.15 7.49 1.36
C ALA A 122 4.76 6.99 1.76
N PHE A 123 3.79 7.15 0.86
CA PHE A 123 2.44 6.65 1.00
C PHE A 123 2.27 5.45 0.07
N SER A 124 1.84 4.30 0.60
CA SER A 124 1.63 3.09 -0.18
C SER A 124 0.21 2.57 0.03
N ASP A 125 -0.48 2.30 -1.08
CA ASP A 125 -1.80 1.67 -1.10
C ASP A 125 -1.97 0.89 -2.41
N ARG A 126 -2.80 -0.16 -2.40
CA ARG A 126 -3.18 -0.87 -3.62
C ARG A 126 -4.18 -0.08 -4.46
N ASP A 127 -4.96 0.79 -3.80
CA ASP A 127 -5.98 1.62 -4.43
C ASP A 127 -5.41 2.98 -4.86
N GLY A 128 -5.48 3.25 -6.16
CA GLY A 128 -5.05 4.53 -6.73
C GLY A 128 -5.84 5.72 -6.22
N GLY A 129 -7.12 5.55 -5.90
CA GLY A 129 -7.96 6.59 -5.37
C GLY A 129 -7.60 7.01 -3.96
N ALA A 130 -7.25 6.06 -3.10
CA ALA A 130 -6.69 6.34 -1.79
C ALA A 130 -5.41 7.19 -1.91
N LEU A 131 -4.51 6.82 -2.82
CA LEU A 131 -3.30 7.62 -3.08
C LEU A 131 -3.61 9.02 -3.60
N ASP A 132 -4.69 9.20 -4.36
CA ASP A 132 -5.12 10.54 -4.83
C ASP A 132 -5.64 11.40 -3.68
N LEU A 133 -6.35 10.82 -2.70
CA LEU A 133 -6.73 11.51 -1.47
C LEU A 133 -5.50 11.94 -0.67
N ALA A 134 -4.52 11.05 -0.49
CA ALA A 134 -3.26 11.37 0.18
C ALA A 134 -2.48 12.47 -0.57
N ARG A 135 -2.41 12.44 -1.91
CA ARG A 135 -1.78 13.52 -2.72
C ARG A 135 -2.46 14.87 -2.51
N ARG A 136 -3.79 14.89 -2.48
CA ARG A 136 -4.57 16.10 -2.18
C ARG A 136 -4.28 16.63 -0.78
N GLY A 137 -4.14 15.72 0.20
CA GLY A 137 -3.72 16.05 1.56
C GLY A 137 -2.34 16.70 1.59
N VAL A 138 -1.34 16.11 0.91
CA VAL A 138 0.01 16.68 0.80
C VAL A 138 -0.03 18.08 0.18
N ALA A 139 -0.75 18.27 -0.92
CA ALA A 139 -0.88 19.55 -1.59
C ALA A 139 -1.58 20.60 -0.71
N ALA A 140 -2.65 20.23 0.02
CA ALA A 140 -3.39 21.14 0.89
C ALA A 140 -2.58 21.65 2.09
N ASN A 141 -1.57 20.89 2.52
CA ASN A 141 -0.66 21.27 3.62
C ASN A 141 0.66 21.88 3.10
N GLY A 142 0.93 21.86 1.80
CA GLY A 142 2.17 22.35 1.22
C GLY A 142 3.41 21.50 1.60
N PHE A 143 3.24 20.19 1.85
CA PHE A 143 4.35 19.32 2.22
C PHE A 143 5.18 18.92 1.00
N GLU A 144 6.49 18.84 1.20
CA GLU A 144 7.47 18.35 0.23
C GLU A 144 8.07 17.02 0.67
N GLY A 145 8.85 16.36 -0.22
CA GLY A 145 9.51 15.09 0.10
C GLY A 145 8.56 13.89 0.23
N CYS A 146 7.33 14.01 -0.28
CA CYS A 146 6.30 12.98 -0.26
C CYS A 146 6.29 12.19 -1.56
N THR A 147 6.22 10.85 -1.46
CA THR A 147 6.14 9.93 -2.60
C THR A 147 4.92 9.00 -2.46
N PHE A 148 4.43 8.48 -3.60
CA PHE A 148 3.22 7.67 -3.64
C PHE A 148 3.47 6.43 -4.49
N ASP A 149 3.22 5.26 -3.91
CA ASP A 149 3.47 3.98 -4.55
C ASP A 149 2.20 3.11 -4.53
N ARG A 150 1.71 2.79 -5.73
CA ARG A 150 0.58 1.87 -5.88
C ARG A 150 1.07 0.44 -5.81
N ARG A 151 0.83 -0.22 -4.68
CA ARG A 151 1.37 -1.54 -4.40
C ARG A 151 0.45 -2.36 -3.48
N ALA A 152 0.35 -3.65 -3.77
CA ALA A 152 -0.22 -4.63 -2.85
C ALA A 152 0.82 -5.09 -1.82
N TRP A 153 0.38 -5.56 -0.67
CA TRP A 153 1.25 -6.21 0.30
C TRP A 153 1.71 -7.57 -0.23
N GLY A 154 2.95 -7.94 0.07
CA GLY A 154 3.60 -9.14 -0.45
C GLY A 154 4.52 -8.83 -1.65
N ASP A 155 4.31 -7.75 -2.36
CA ASP A 155 5.20 -7.29 -3.40
C ASP A 155 6.54 -6.81 -2.82
N VAL A 156 7.63 -7.11 -3.52
CA VAL A 156 8.96 -6.71 -3.06
C VAL A 156 9.11 -5.20 -3.16
N TYR A 157 9.40 -4.56 -2.03
CA TYR A 157 9.77 -3.15 -2.01
C TYR A 157 11.16 -2.98 -2.62
N ASN A 158 11.34 -2.11 -3.62
CA ASN A 158 12.54 -1.98 -4.47
C ASN A 158 13.82 -1.52 -3.74
N GLY A 159 14.09 -2.10 -2.56
CA GLY A 159 15.30 -1.83 -1.78
C GLY A 159 15.25 -0.56 -0.93
N GLU A 160 14.22 0.26 -1.03
CA GLU A 160 14.04 1.39 -0.13
C GLU A 160 13.69 0.91 1.28
N ARG A 161 14.31 1.55 2.27
CA ARG A 161 14.09 1.23 3.67
C ARG A 161 13.80 2.50 4.46
N PHE A 162 12.98 2.33 5.51
CA PHE A 162 12.43 3.42 6.30
C PHE A 162 12.76 3.24 7.78
N ALA A 163 13.06 4.34 8.44
CA ALA A 163 13.30 4.33 9.88
C ALA A 163 12.00 4.06 10.67
N LEU A 164 10.86 4.48 10.13
CA LEU A 164 9.55 4.23 10.69
C LEU A 164 8.62 3.75 9.58
N VAL A 165 7.97 2.62 9.82
CA VAL A 165 6.83 2.15 9.04
C VAL A 165 5.59 2.30 9.92
N VAL A 166 4.48 2.78 9.36
CA VAL A 166 3.21 2.95 10.08
C VAL A 166 2.06 2.34 9.30
N GLY A 167 1.00 1.95 10.01
CA GLY A 167 -0.23 1.46 9.40
C GLY A 167 -1.37 1.49 10.39
N SER A 168 -2.60 1.61 9.90
CA SER A 168 -3.79 1.70 10.76
C SER A 168 -4.98 0.96 10.14
N ASP A 169 -5.68 0.16 10.94
CA ASP A 169 -6.85 -0.66 10.58
C ASP A 169 -6.61 -1.60 9.37
N LEU A 170 -5.39 -2.17 9.27
CA LEU A 170 -4.97 -2.99 8.13
C LEU A 170 -5.33 -4.47 8.25
N ILE A 171 -5.53 -4.99 9.48
CA ILE A 171 -5.83 -6.41 9.72
C ILE A 171 -7.33 -6.62 9.81
N TYR A 172 -8.00 -6.71 8.66
CA TYR A 172 -9.43 -6.98 8.54
C TYR A 172 -9.75 -8.44 8.20
N ASP A 173 -8.75 -9.23 7.83
CA ASP A 173 -8.83 -10.66 7.51
C ASP A 173 -7.51 -11.35 7.86
N PRO A 174 -7.50 -12.59 8.38
CA PRO A 174 -6.26 -13.31 8.71
C PRO A 174 -5.31 -13.47 7.53
N GLY A 175 -5.84 -13.59 6.31
CA GLY A 175 -5.03 -13.79 5.09
C GLY A 175 -4.18 -12.59 4.69
N VAL A 176 -4.52 -11.38 5.16
CA VAL A 176 -3.73 -10.18 4.85
C VAL A 176 -2.50 -10.03 5.76
N VAL A 177 -2.45 -10.75 6.88
CA VAL A 177 -1.41 -10.55 7.92
C VAL A 177 -0.02 -10.90 7.41
N ALA A 178 0.15 -12.09 6.84
CA ALA A 178 1.46 -12.53 6.38
C ALA A 178 2.05 -11.63 5.28
N PRO A 179 1.32 -11.26 4.21
CA PRO A 179 1.83 -10.31 3.22
C PRO A 179 2.09 -8.92 3.80
N LEU A 180 1.24 -8.42 4.73
CA LEU A 180 1.46 -7.13 5.39
C LEU A 180 2.78 -7.12 6.18
N ILE A 181 2.99 -8.12 7.05
CA ILE A 181 4.19 -8.21 7.89
C ILE A 181 5.44 -8.44 7.03
N THR A 182 5.34 -9.24 5.95
CA THR A 182 6.43 -9.42 4.98
C THR A 182 6.85 -8.08 4.37
N THR A 183 5.86 -7.29 3.91
CA THR A 183 6.12 -5.97 3.33
C THR A 183 6.72 -5.01 4.35
N ALA A 184 6.16 -4.96 5.57
CA ALA A 184 6.67 -4.11 6.64
C ALA A 184 8.13 -4.47 6.99
N ALA A 185 8.43 -5.75 7.22
CA ALA A 185 9.78 -6.24 7.54
C ALA A 185 10.79 -5.92 6.44
N ALA A 186 10.41 -6.11 5.17
CA ALA A 186 11.26 -5.80 4.03
C ALA A 186 11.53 -4.29 3.88
N SER A 187 10.62 -3.44 4.37
CA SER A 187 10.70 -1.99 4.29
C SER A 187 11.43 -1.34 5.46
N LEU A 188 11.75 -2.09 6.54
CA LEU A 188 12.43 -1.53 7.69
C LEU A 188 13.94 -1.32 7.42
N ALA A 189 14.41 -0.14 7.73
CA ALA A 189 15.86 0.14 7.85
C ALA A 189 16.44 -0.59 9.08
N PRO A 190 17.75 -0.83 9.15
CA PRO A 190 18.39 -1.31 10.37
C PRO A 190 18.05 -0.40 11.55
N GLY A 191 17.52 -0.97 12.64
CA GLY A 191 17.05 -0.22 13.80
C GLY A 191 15.71 0.51 13.61
N GLY A 192 15.06 0.32 12.48
CA GLY A 192 13.72 0.84 12.22
C GLY A 192 12.63 0.05 12.96
N ARG A 193 11.45 0.65 13.05
CA ARG A 193 10.29 0.04 13.69
C ARG A 193 9.03 0.16 12.84
N PHE A 194 8.13 -0.81 12.98
CA PHE A 194 6.78 -0.76 12.44
C PHE A 194 5.77 -0.54 13.57
N VAL A 195 4.96 0.49 13.46
CA VAL A 195 3.88 0.81 14.40
C VAL A 195 2.54 0.59 13.71
N LEU A 196 1.77 -0.34 14.24
CA LEU A 196 0.46 -0.74 13.72
C LEU A 196 -0.62 -0.42 14.75
N ALA A 197 -1.65 0.30 14.35
CA ALA A 197 -2.83 0.55 15.18
C ALA A 197 -4.05 -0.17 14.60
N GLN A 198 -4.90 -0.71 15.47
CA GLN A 198 -6.23 -1.25 15.15
C GLN A 198 -7.28 -0.63 16.07
N SER A 199 -8.43 -0.27 15.51
CA SER A 199 -9.55 0.31 16.27
C SER A 199 -10.49 -0.74 16.88
N PHE A 200 -10.29 -2.01 16.55
CA PHE A 200 -11.08 -3.14 17.02
C PHE A 200 -10.19 -4.31 17.42
N ALA A 201 -10.73 -5.20 18.26
CA ALA A 201 -10.02 -6.40 18.69
C ALA A 201 -9.79 -7.36 17.52
N LEU A 202 -8.58 -7.88 17.40
CA LEU A 202 -8.30 -8.95 16.45
C LEU A 202 -8.93 -10.26 16.95
N GLY A 203 -9.60 -10.98 16.06
CA GLY A 203 -10.02 -12.35 16.32
C GLY A 203 -8.82 -13.31 16.48
N ASP A 204 -9.05 -14.48 17.08
CA ASP A 204 -8.01 -15.48 17.40
C ASP A 204 -7.16 -15.85 16.16
N ALA A 205 -7.80 -16.03 15.00
CA ALA A 205 -7.11 -16.37 13.75
C ALA A 205 -6.14 -15.27 13.29
N SER A 206 -6.57 -13.99 13.34
CA SER A 206 -5.72 -12.85 12.99
C SER A 206 -4.60 -12.64 14.00
N SER A 207 -4.88 -12.80 15.30
CA SER A 207 -3.87 -12.71 16.37
C SER A 207 -2.80 -13.76 16.20
N LYS A 208 -3.20 -15.02 15.98
CA LYS A 208 -2.27 -16.12 15.72
C LYS A 208 -1.43 -15.88 14.47
N ALA A 209 -2.06 -15.43 13.36
CA ALA A 209 -1.35 -15.12 12.13
C ALA A 209 -0.32 -13.99 12.33
N LEU A 210 -0.63 -13.00 13.18
CA LEU A 210 0.28 -11.90 13.51
C LEU A 210 1.52 -12.40 14.25
N ASP A 211 1.33 -13.23 15.29
CA ASP A 211 2.43 -13.83 16.05
C ASP A 211 3.33 -14.69 15.16
N GLU A 212 2.73 -15.54 14.31
CA GLU A 212 3.45 -16.41 13.37
C GLU A 212 4.25 -15.61 12.36
N ALA A 213 3.65 -14.58 11.75
CA ALA A 213 4.31 -13.72 10.77
C ALA A 213 5.46 -12.92 11.40
N CYS A 214 5.26 -12.35 12.59
CA CYS A 214 6.32 -11.66 13.31
C CYS A 214 7.47 -12.61 13.67
N GLY A 215 7.15 -13.82 14.10
CA GLY A 215 8.16 -14.87 14.37
C GLY A 215 8.98 -15.24 13.14
N ALA A 216 8.33 -15.43 11.98
CA ALA A 216 8.98 -15.76 10.71
C ALA A 216 9.97 -14.68 10.24
N HIS A 217 9.65 -13.41 10.47
CA HIS A 217 10.48 -12.27 10.12
C HIS A 217 11.40 -11.79 11.25
N LYS A 218 11.48 -12.52 12.38
CA LYS A 218 12.28 -12.19 13.55
C LYS A 218 11.98 -10.78 14.09
N LEU A 219 10.72 -10.40 14.08
CA LEU A 219 10.24 -9.17 14.70
C LEU A 219 9.86 -9.44 16.16
N ALA A 220 10.28 -8.58 17.06
CA ALA A 220 9.70 -8.50 18.40
C ALA A 220 8.37 -7.74 18.26
N LEU A 221 7.30 -8.31 18.77
CA LEU A 221 5.97 -7.72 18.80
C LEU A 221 5.67 -7.27 20.24
N GLU A 222 5.40 -5.99 20.43
CA GLU A 222 5.05 -5.41 21.72
C GLU A 222 3.75 -4.62 21.61
N VAL A 223 2.83 -4.83 22.56
CA VAL A 223 1.64 -3.99 22.71
C VAL A 223 2.06 -2.76 23.51
N VAL A 224 2.03 -1.60 22.87
CA VAL A 224 2.51 -0.34 23.47
C VAL A 224 1.37 0.57 23.92
N GLU A 225 0.13 0.26 23.54
CA GLU A 225 -1.08 0.95 23.98
C GLU A 225 -2.32 0.07 23.80
N GLU A 226 -3.22 0.12 24.79
CA GLU A 226 -4.54 -0.49 24.76
C GLU A 226 -5.59 0.50 25.25
N ALA A 227 -6.70 0.63 24.52
CA ALA A 227 -7.84 1.44 24.89
C ALA A 227 -9.14 0.76 24.45
N GLY A 228 -9.78 0.03 25.36
CA GLY A 228 -10.92 -0.84 25.04
C GLY A 228 -10.51 -1.96 24.09
N GLU A 229 -11.11 -1.97 22.91
CA GLU A 229 -10.76 -2.95 21.84
C GLU A 229 -9.61 -2.46 20.93
N ALA A 230 -9.30 -1.18 20.98
CA ALA A 230 -8.22 -0.60 20.18
C ALA A 230 -6.86 -0.96 20.76
N ARG A 231 -5.90 -1.26 19.88
CA ARG A 231 -4.53 -1.61 20.23
C ARG A 231 -3.52 -0.96 19.31
N VAL A 232 -2.36 -0.65 19.87
CA VAL A 232 -1.18 -0.25 19.10
C VAL A 232 -0.04 -1.21 19.42
N TRP A 233 0.54 -1.77 18.37
CA TRP A 233 1.73 -2.61 18.45
C TRP A 233 2.93 -1.87 17.89
N GLU A 234 4.08 -2.12 18.50
CA GLU A 234 5.39 -1.77 17.94
C GLU A 234 6.16 -3.06 17.62
N MET A 235 6.71 -3.12 16.41
CA MET A 235 7.47 -4.26 15.92
C MET A 235 8.88 -3.81 15.56
N THR A 236 9.88 -4.47 16.13
CA THR A 236 11.30 -4.17 15.90
C THR A 236 12.05 -5.43 15.52
N ALA A 237 13.13 -5.31 14.74
CA ALA A 237 13.98 -6.46 14.43
C ALA A 237 14.66 -6.97 15.72
N ARG A 238 14.69 -8.31 15.90
CA ARG A 238 15.38 -9.00 16.99
C ARG A 238 16.86 -9.17 16.70
#